data_4bee6162114bb75c7918b79b72cdc87b
#
_entry.id   4bee6162114bb75c7918b79b72cdc87b
#
_cell.length_a   1.000
_cell.length_b   1.000
_cell.length_c   1.000
_cell.angle_alpha   90.00
_cell.angle_beta   90.00
_cell.angle_gamma   90.00
#
_symmetry.space_group_name_H-M   'P 1'
#
loop_
_entity.id
_entity.type
_entity.pdbx_description
1 polymer ?
#
loop_
_entity_poly.entity_id
_entity_poly.type
_entity_poly.pdbx_seq_one_letter_code
_entity_poly.pdbx_strand_id
1 'polypeptide(L)'
;APVLDEKFRFSLTQNILKKLIRKTISFISLNEGKKPVLTGALFDIKNGKLNIAASDGHRLAVVREEIKENIPDTSFVVPRMALNEMSKILKDEEEKVEIIVSDRHALFDFGYYQVYTRLLDGDFLNYEAIISVVNTINVVVDKRIITDSLERALLLINDDISAKSDNRVPVRFNIAYNKIDVSCITGKGQVNDTVSAQIDGGDLTIGFNCRFLLDALSACDEEKVKMEFSAPTSGCFIKSVEGDDSYIYMILPVRLYN
;
A
#
# COMPACT_ATOMS: atom_id res chain seq x y z
N ALA A 1 11.22 7.53 -31.29
CA ALA A 1 10.16 7.17 -30.34
C ALA A 1 9.02 6.53 -31.13
N PRO A 2 8.37 5.48 -30.65
CA PRO A 2 7.20 4.94 -31.30
C PRO A 2 6.10 6.01 -31.35
N VAL A 3 5.38 6.08 -32.46
CA VAL A 3 4.20 6.95 -32.59
C VAL A 3 3.10 6.33 -31.76
N LEU A 4 2.70 7.03 -30.69
CA LEU A 4 1.55 6.65 -29.87
C LEU A 4 0.28 7.21 -30.52
N ASP A 5 -0.72 6.37 -30.71
CA ASP A 5 -2.09 6.84 -30.97
C ASP A 5 -2.68 7.32 -29.65
N GLU A 6 -2.45 8.60 -29.35
CA GLU A 6 -2.80 9.23 -28.10
C GLU A 6 -4.30 9.29 -27.90
N LYS A 7 -4.79 8.77 -26.76
CA LYS A 7 -6.18 8.94 -26.31
C LYS A 7 -6.35 10.13 -25.40
N PHE A 8 -5.44 10.28 -24.45
CA PHE A 8 -5.42 11.40 -23.51
C PHE A 8 -4.02 11.60 -22.94
N ARG A 9 -3.81 12.77 -22.34
CA ARG A 9 -2.60 13.11 -21.61
C ARG A 9 -2.90 13.93 -20.38
N PHE A 10 -2.03 13.83 -19.39
CA PHE A 10 -2.02 14.65 -18.19
C PHE A 10 -0.60 14.81 -17.68
N SER A 11 -0.40 15.67 -16.70
CA SER A 11 0.90 15.88 -16.12
C SER A 11 0.89 15.79 -14.60
N LEU A 12 1.97 15.26 -14.05
CA LEU A 12 2.30 15.30 -12.63
C LEU A 12 3.69 15.93 -12.48
N THR A 13 3.98 16.45 -11.30
CA THR A 13 5.36 16.81 -10.99
C THR A 13 6.16 15.56 -10.59
N GLN A 14 7.48 15.58 -10.77
CA GLN A 14 8.35 14.43 -10.46
C GLN A 14 8.21 13.99 -9.00
N ASN A 15 8.20 14.94 -8.06
CA ASN A 15 8.03 14.67 -6.63
C ASN A 15 6.68 13.98 -6.32
N ILE A 16 5.58 14.41 -6.96
CA ILE A 16 4.27 13.77 -6.82
C ILE A 16 4.29 12.36 -7.36
N LEU A 17 4.74 12.15 -8.59
CA LEU A 17 4.81 10.81 -9.19
C LEU A 17 5.70 9.87 -8.36
N LYS A 18 6.85 10.36 -7.88
CA LYS A 18 7.75 9.62 -6.99
C LYS A 18 7.07 9.19 -5.70
N LYS A 19 6.34 10.13 -5.05
CA LYS A 19 5.56 9.87 -3.83
C LYS A 19 4.50 8.80 -4.08
N LEU A 20 3.74 8.90 -5.18
CA LEU A 20 2.68 7.95 -5.53
C LEU A 20 3.24 6.54 -5.76
N ILE A 21 4.35 6.42 -6.51
CA ILE A 21 5.03 5.14 -6.74
C ILE A 21 5.55 4.57 -5.41
N ARG A 22 6.28 5.35 -4.61
CA ARG A 22 6.82 4.91 -3.32
C ARG A 22 5.75 4.36 -2.38
N LYS A 23 4.59 5.01 -2.34
CA LYS A 23 3.47 4.63 -1.47
C LYS A 23 2.73 3.36 -1.92
N THR A 24 2.92 2.90 -3.15
CA THR A 24 2.14 1.78 -3.72
C THR A 24 2.96 0.58 -4.15
N ILE A 25 4.23 0.76 -4.48
CA ILE A 25 5.05 -0.24 -5.16
C ILE A 25 5.27 -1.53 -4.35
N SER A 26 5.33 -1.45 -3.03
CA SER A 26 5.47 -2.62 -2.14
C SER A 26 4.23 -3.50 -2.10
N PHE A 27 3.08 -2.97 -2.50
CA PHE A 27 1.79 -3.68 -2.52
C PHE A 27 1.53 -4.42 -3.83
N ILE A 28 2.31 -4.16 -4.87
CA ILE A 28 2.17 -4.83 -6.17
C ILE A 28 2.63 -6.28 -6.05
N SER A 29 1.85 -7.23 -6.61
CA SER A 29 2.22 -8.63 -6.65
C SER A 29 3.56 -8.86 -7.38
N LEU A 30 4.39 -9.73 -6.82
CA LEU A 30 5.64 -10.16 -7.44
C LEU A 30 5.43 -11.32 -8.42
N ASN A 31 4.30 -12.01 -8.31
CA ASN A 31 3.99 -13.20 -9.08
C ASN A 31 2.80 -12.94 -9.99
N GLU A 32 2.88 -13.39 -11.23
CA GLU A 32 1.78 -13.29 -12.19
C GLU A 32 0.54 -14.06 -11.74
N GLY A 33 0.72 -15.21 -11.09
CA GLY A 33 -0.35 -16.00 -10.49
C GLY A 33 -1.58 -16.16 -11.38
N LYS A 34 -2.76 -16.14 -10.77
CA LYS A 34 -4.05 -16.20 -11.48
C LYS A 34 -4.54 -14.86 -12.03
N LYS A 35 -3.93 -13.75 -11.59
CA LYS A 35 -4.32 -12.38 -11.96
C LYS A 35 -3.08 -11.56 -12.33
N PRO A 36 -2.59 -11.67 -13.57
CA PRO A 36 -1.40 -10.93 -14.01
C PRO A 36 -1.53 -9.41 -13.85
N VAL A 37 -2.74 -8.87 -13.95
CA VAL A 37 -3.02 -7.44 -13.76
C VAL A 37 -2.56 -6.90 -12.39
N LEU A 38 -2.46 -7.75 -11.36
CA LEU A 38 -1.96 -7.37 -10.03
C LEU A 38 -0.43 -7.23 -9.98
N THR A 39 0.30 -7.55 -11.06
CA THR A 39 1.74 -7.27 -11.17
C THR A 39 2.04 -5.83 -11.60
N GLY A 40 1.01 -5.00 -11.66
CA GLY A 40 1.08 -3.56 -11.89
C GLY A 40 0.26 -2.76 -10.88
N ALA A 41 0.31 -1.44 -10.99
CA ALA A 41 -0.55 -0.53 -10.28
C ALA A 41 -1.62 0.04 -11.23
N LEU A 42 -2.86 0.07 -10.76
CA LEU A 42 -3.97 0.73 -11.44
C LEU A 42 -3.83 2.24 -11.27
N PHE A 43 -3.86 2.97 -12.36
CA PHE A 43 -4.06 4.40 -12.43
C PHE A 43 -5.52 4.62 -12.80
N ASP A 44 -6.32 5.07 -11.85
CA ASP A 44 -7.77 5.24 -11.99
C ASP A 44 -8.13 6.72 -11.85
N ILE A 45 -8.48 7.34 -12.95
CA ILE A 45 -8.85 8.77 -13.01
C ILE A 45 -10.37 8.84 -12.92
N LYS A 46 -10.87 9.45 -11.87
CA LYS A 46 -12.29 9.65 -11.61
C LYS A 46 -12.56 11.02 -11.01
N ASN A 47 -13.51 11.75 -11.57
CA ASN A 47 -13.94 13.06 -11.05
C ASN A 47 -12.77 14.03 -10.82
N GLY A 48 -11.78 14.08 -11.72
CA GLY A 48 -10.61 14.95 -11.61
C GLY A 48 -9.57 14.52 -10.57
N LYS A 49 -9.67 13.29 -10.05
CA LYS A 49 -8.69 12.71 -9.11
C LYS A 49 -8.04 11.48 -9.72
N LEU A 50 -6.75 11.38 -9.53
CA LEU A 50 -5.98 10.17 -9.82
C LEU A 50 -5.92 9.32 -8.56
N ASN A 51 -6.46 8.11 -8.63
CA ASN A 51 -6.29 7.09 -7.62
C ASN A 51 -5.27 6.07 -8.15
N ILE A 52 -4.20 5.83 -7.41
CA ILE A 52 -3.29 4.72 -7.72
C ILE A 52 -3.58 3.60 -6.74
N ALA A 53 -3.99 2.45 -7.28
CA ALA A 53 -4.28 1.27 -6.48
C ALA A 53 -3.31 0.14 -6.82
N ALA A 54 -2.80 -0.54 -5.78
CA ALA A 54 -1.91 -1.69 -5.91
C ALA A 54 -2.30 -2.78 -4.90
N SER A 55 -2.25 -4.05 -5.32
CA SER A 55 -2.59 -5.18 -4.45
C SER A 55 -1.86 -6.45 -4.87
N ASP A 56 -1.56 -7.31 -3.90
CA ASP A 56 -1.06 -8.67 -4.12
C ASP A 56 -2.10 -9.75 -3.75
N GLY A 57 -3.35 -9.31 -3.44
CA GLY A 57 -4.45 -10.16 -3.00
C GLY A 57 -4.53 -10.36 -1.48
N HIS A 58 -3.51 -9.94 -0.71
CA HIS A 58 -3.49 -10.00 0.76
C HIS A 58 -3.47 -8.62 1.39
N ARG A 59 -3.11 -7.62 0.64
CA ARG A 59 -3.06 -6.22 1.05
C ARG A 59 -3.37 -5.31 -0.14
N LEU A 60 -3.78 -4.10 0.15
CA LEU A 60 -4.17 -3.10 -0.83
C LEU A 60 -3.62 -1.74 -0.40
N ALA A 61 -3.05 -1.01 -1.35
CA ALA A 61 -2.77 0.42 -1.21
C ALA A 61 -3.66 1.20 -2.18
N VAL A 62 -4.24 2.28 -1.72
CA VAL A 62 -4.90 3.28 -2.55
C VAL A 62 -4.33 4.63 -2.15
N VAL A 63 -3.77 5.36 -3.10
CA VAL A 63 -3.21 6.70 -2.89
C VAL A 63 -3.85 7.65 -3.89
N ARG A 64 -4.19 8.86 -3.45
CA ARG A 64 -4.95 9.83 -4.23
C ARG A 64 -4.18 11.12 -4.43
N GLU A 65 -4.35 11.70 -5.62
CA GLU A 65 -3.82 13.00 -5.99
C GLU A 65 -4.81 13.74 -6.90
N GLU A 66 -4.90 15.04 -6.77
CA GLU A 66 -5.72 15.86 -7.68
C GLU A 66 -4.98 16.08 -9.00
N ILE A 67 -5.70 16.00 -10.11
CA ILE A 67 -5.18 16.37 -11.44
C ILE A 67 -5.85 17.63 -11.92
N LYS A 68 -5.05 18.50 -12.56
CA LYS A 68 -5.50 19.82 -13.02
C LYS A 68 -6.21 19.76 -14.37
N GLU A 69 -5.85 18.76 -15.17
CA GLU A 69 -6.40 18.55 -16.50
C GLU A 69 -7.81 17.95 -16.42
N ASN A 70 -8.68 18.44 -17.30
CA ASN A 70 -10.03 17.89 -17.43
C ASN A 70 -10.00 16.64 -18.32
N ILE A 71 -9.86 15.47 -17.69
CA ILE A 71 -9.79 14.16 -18.37
C ILE A 71 -11.07 13.39 -18.05
N PRO A 72 -11.67 12.72 -19.04
CA PRO A 72 -12.77 11.80 -18.79
C PRO A 72 -12.36 10.66 -17.83
N ASP A 73 -13.32 10.15 -17.08
CA ASP A 73 -13.11 9.00 -16.22
C ASP A 73 -12.53 7.84 -17.03
N THR A 74 -11.38 7.37 -16.60
CA THR A 74 -10.61 6.32 -17.31
C THR A 74 -9.64 5.62 -16.39
N SER A 75 -9.23 4.42 -16.76
CA SER A 75 -8.24 3.68 -15.99
C SER A 75 -7.30 2.86 -16.86
N PHE A 76 -6.08 2.64 -16.37
CA PHE A 76 -5.06 1.81 -17.01
C PHE A 76 -4.10 1.25 -15.97
N VAL A 77 -3.47 0.11 -16.27
CA VAL A 77 -2.56 -0.57 -15.34
C VAL A 77 -1.13 -0.51 -15.84
N VAL A 78 -0.26 0.12 -15.04
CA VAL A 78 1.17 0.27 -15.32
C VAL A 78 1.94 -0.88 -14.68
N PRO A 79 2.76 -1.65 -15.43
CA PRO A 79 3.54 -2.76 -14.89
C PRO A 79 4.53 -2.30 -13.81
N ARG A 80 4.75 -3.12 -12.78
CA ARG A 80 5.73 -2.89 -11.73
C ARG A 80 7.12 -2.59 -12.26
N MET A 81 7.54 -3.27 -13.34
CA MET A 81 8.86 -3.05 -13.94
C MET A 81 9.04 -1.60 -14.37
N ALA A 82 8.05 -1.02 -15.06
CA ALA A 82 8.10 0.39 -15.47
C ALA A 82 8.13 1.34 -14.27
N LEU A 83 7.32 1.07 -13.24
CA LEU A 83 7.30 1.86 -12.00
C LEU A 83 8.65 1.79 -11.26
N ASN A 84 9.28 0.63 -11.21
CA ASN A 84 10.63 0.46 -10.64
C ASN A 84 11.69 1.26 -11.40
N GLU A 85 11.66 1.24 -12.73
CA GLU A 85 12.61 2.02 -13.53
C GLU A 85 12.39 3.53 -13.33
N MET A 86 11.13 3.97 -13.33
CA MET A 86 10.80 5.37 -13.05
C MET A 86 11.26 5.81 -11.65
N SER A 87 11.11 4.96 -10.64
CA SER A 87 11.53 5.29 -9.27
C SER A 87 13.02 5.57 -9.12
N LYS A 88 13.86 5.03 -10.03
CA LYS A 88 15.31 5.26 -10.04
C LYS A 88 15.72 6.60 -10.63
N ILE A 89 14.92 7.17 -11.52
CA ILE A 89 15.21 8.40 -12.24
C ILE A 89 14.45 9.62 -11.73
N LEU A 90 13.33 9.39 -11.00
CA LEU A 90 12.52 10.45 -10.42
C LEU A 90 13.26 11.20 -9.32
N LYS A 91 13.25 12.51 -9.40
CA LYS A 91 13.82 13.42 -8.41
C LYS A 91 12.73 14.02 -7.52
N ASP A 92 13.13 14.67 -6.42
CA ASP A 92 12.23 15.45 -5.57
C ASP A 92 12.12 16.90 -6.06
N GLU A 93 11.70 17.06 -7.33
CA GLU A 93 11.63 18.33 -8.05
C GLU A 93 10.20 18.57 -8.57
N GLU A 94 9.88 19.84 -8.81
CA GLU A 94 8.56 20.25 -9.34
C GLU A 94 8.50 20.23 -10.87
N GLU A 95 9.55 19.72 -11.54
CA GLU A 95 9.54 19.54 -12.98
C GLU A 95 8.42 18.57 -13.38
N LYS A 96 7.78 18.90 -14.50
CA LYS A 96 6.65 18.13 -14.99
C LYS A 96 7.10 16.84 -15.66
N VAL A 97 6.33 15.78 -15.43
CA VAL A 97 6.32 14.54 -16.19
C VAL A 97 5.04 14.53 -16.99
N GLU A 98 5.12 14.53 -18.31
CA GLU A 98 3.95 14.37 -19.16
C GLU A 98 3.64 12.87 -19.32
N ILE A 99 2.39 12.50 -19.07
CA ILE A 99 1.92 11.11 -19.14
C ILE A 99 0.96 11.03 -20.32
N ILE A 100 1.36 10.31 -21.36
CA ILE A 100 0.60 10.14 -22.59
C ILE A 100 0.14 8.69 -22.66
N VAL A 101 -1.17 8.50 -22.79
CA VAL A 101 -1.79 7.17 -22.73
C VAL A 101 -2.51 6.84 -24.04
N SER A 102 -2.26 5.65 -24.53
CA SER A 102 -2.96 5.02 -25.64
C SER A 102 -3.72 3.77 -25.19
N ASP A 103 -4.34 3.04 -26.10
CA ASP A 103 -5.06 1.79 -25.77
C ASP A 103 -4.23 0.75 -25.03
N ARG A 104 -2.96 0.61 -25.40
CA ARG A 104 -2.11 -0.48 -24.93
C ARG A 104 -0.77 -0.03 -24.35
N HIS A 105 -0.47 1.26 -24.39
CA HIS A 105 0.82 1.77 -23.98
C HIS A 105 0.68 3.08 -23.24
N ALA A 106 1.64 3.36 -22.39
CA ALA A 106 1.84 4.67 -21.79
C ALA A 106 3.27 5.13 -22.01
N LEU A 107 3.42 6.43 -22.21
CA LEU A 107 4.69 7.14 -22.28
C LEU A 107 4.75 8.13 -21.14
N PHE A 108 5.81 8.04 -20.35
CA PHE A 108 6.16 9.01 -19.32
C PHE A 108 7.32 9.82 -19.83
N ASP A 109 7.09 11.09 -20.14
CA ASP A 109 8.09 12.00 -20.68
C ASP A 109 8.60 12.95 -19.60
N PHE A 110 9.89 12.81 -19.26
CA PHE A 110 10.60 13.61 -18.27
C PHE A 110 11.39 14.77 -18.93
N GLY A 111 11.21 14.97 -20.23
CA GLY A 111 11.97 15.92 -21.03
C GLY A 111 13.31 15.36 -21.52
N TYR A 112 14.15 14.87 -20.63
CA TYR A 112 15.45 14.25 -20.97
C TYR A 112 15.37 12.74 -21.15
N TYR A 113 14.43 12.09 -20.48
CA TYR A 113 14.19 10.66 -20.51
C TYR A 113 12.74 10.39 -20.89
N GLN A 114 12.53 9.28 -21.55
CA GLN A 114 11.21 8.78 -21.87
C GLN A 114 11.11 7.32 -21.43
N VAL A 115 10.11 7.00 -20.63
CA VAL A 115 9.77 5.62 -20.26
C VAL A 115 8.54 5.21 -21.04
N TYR A 116 8.73 4.30 -21.98
CA TYR A 116 7.66 3.72 -22.77
C TYR A 116 7.33 2.33 -22.23
N THR A 117 6.07 2.07 -21.92
CA THR A 117 5.63 0.79 -21.38
C THR A 117 4.34 0.31 -22.01
N ARG A 118 4.25 -1.02 -22.16
CA ARG A 118 2.96 -1.66 -22.45
C ARG A 118 2.15 -1.74 -21.17
N LEU A 119 0.85 -1.44 -21.29
CA LEU A 119 -0.10 -1.56 -20.18
C LEU A 119 -0.49 -3.02 -19.97
N LEU A 120 -0.86 -3.38 -18.75
CA LEU A 120 -1.39 -4.68 -18.43
C LEU A 120 -2.87 -4.74 -18.76
N ASP A 121 -3.27 -5.81 -19.43
CA ASP A 121 -4.66 -6.08 -19.77
C ASP A 121 -5.37 -6.82 -18.62
N GLY A 122 -6.66 -6.59 -18.46
CA GLY A 122 -7.53 -7.30 -17.52
C GLY A 122 -8.19 -6.39 -16.49
N ASP A 123 -9.18 -6.94 -15.80
CA ASP A 123 -9.94 -6.22 -14.79
C ASP A 123 -9.18 -6.22 -13.45
N PHE A 124 -8.86 -5.02 -12.97
CA PHE A 124 -8.35 -4.85 -11.62
C PHE A 124 -9.44 -5.16 -10.59
N LEU A 125 -9.05 -5.42 -9.33
CA LEU A 125 -10.03 -5.64 -8.27
C LEU A 125 -10.86 -4.37 -7.99
N ASN A 126 -12.10 -4.57 -7.56
CA ASN A 126 -12.96 -3.47 -7.14
C ASN A 126 -12.48 -2.93 -5.77
N TYR A 127 -11.44 -2.10 -5.79
CA TYR A 127 -10.82 -1.55 -4.59
C TYR A 127 -11.77 -0.60 -3.84
N GLU A 128 -12.69 0.08 -4.54
CA GLU A 128 -13.64 1.00 -3.91
C GLU A 128 -14.57 0.25 -2.94
N ALA A 129 -15.07 -0.92 -3.33
CA ALA A 129 -15.87 -1.75 -2.45
C ALA A 129 -15.08 -2.24 -1.23
N ILE A 130 -13.77 -2.48 -1.38
CA ILE A 130 -12.91 -2.91 -0.27
C ILE A 130 -12.70 -1.77 0.73
N ILE A 131 -12.42 -0.56 0.27
CA ILE A 131 -12.12 0.57 1.17
C ILE A 131 -13.37 1.24 1.76
N SER A 132 -14.57 0.92 1.28
CA SER A 132 -15.83 1.47 1.80
C SER A 132 -16.34 0.77 3.06
N VAL A 133 -15.63 -0.22 3.59
CA VAL A 133 -16.00 -0.95 4.80
C VAL A 133 -15.94 -0.03 6.02
N VAL A 134 -17.00 -0.06 6.83
CA VAL A 134 -17.05 0.69 8.09
C VAL A 134 -16.36 -0.11 9.19
N ASN A 135 -15.38 0.50 9.82
CA ASN A 135 -14.66 -0.06 10.95
C ASN A 135 -15.17 0.56 12.26
N THR A 136 -15.17 -0.21 13.34
CA THR A 136 -15.76 0.18 14.63
C THR A 136 -14.73 0.38 15.73
N ILE A 137 -13.48 0.00 15.50
CA ILE A 137 -12.37 0.15 16.45
C ILE A 137 -11.32 1.04 15.80
N ASN A 138 -11.08 2.19 16.40
CA ASN A 138 -10.12 3.17 15.93
C ASN A 138 -8.93 3.24 16.89
N VAL A 139 -7.73 3.12 16.36
CA VAL A 139 -6.49 3.11 17.14
C VAL A 139 -5.53 4.14 16.57
N VAL A 140 -5.17 5.14 17.35
CA VAL A 140 -4.11 6.09 16.98
C VAL A 140 -2.84 5.73 17.73
N VAL A 141 -1.76 5.52 16.99
CA VAL A 141 -0.48 5.06 17.52
C VAL A 141 0.68 5.85 16.95
N ASP A 142 1.74 6.02 17.73
CA ASP A 142 3.03 6.53 17.25
C ASP A 142 3.63 5.53 16.27
N LYS A 143 3.88 6.01 15.04
CA LYS A 143 4.39 5.18 13.94
C LYS A 143 5.76 4.57 14.26
N ARG A 144 6.66 5.35 14.87
CA ARG A 144 8.00 4.89 15.20
C ARG A 144 7.95 3.76 16.23
N ILE A 145 7.17 3.94 17.30
CA ILE A 145 7.11 2.97 18.40
C ILE A 145 6.54 1.63 17.90
N ILE A 146 5.45 1.64 17.13
CA ILE A 146 4.89 0.40 16.59
C ILE A 146 5.81 -0.23 15.54
N THR A 147 6.51 0.56 14.73
CA THR A 147 7.50 0.07 13.76
C THR A 147 8.65 -0.62 14.47
N ASP A 148 9.26 0.00 15.49
CA ASP A 148 10.36 -0.57 16.28
C ASP A 148 9.97 -1.92 16.91
N SER A 149 8.73 -2.05 17.39
CA SER A 149 8.19 -3.30 17.93
C SER A 149 8.07 -4.39 16.85
N LEU A 150 7.53 -4.04 15.69
CA LEU A 150 7.39 -4.95 14.57
C LEU A 150 8.74 -5.37 13.98
N GLU A 151 9.74 -4.48 13.95
CA GLU A 151 11.08 -4.82 13.49
C GLU A 151 11.74 -5.86 14.41
N ARG A 152 11.58 -5.75 15.74
CA ARG A 152 12.05 -6.78 16.68
C ARG A 152 11.37 -8.13 16.42
N ALA A 153 10.06 -8.14 16.18
CA ALA A 153 9.33 -9.35 15.81
C ALA A 153 9.83 -9.93 14.48
N LEU A 154 10.08 -9.07 13.48
CA LEU A 154 10.58 -9.50 12.18
C LEU A 154 11.99 -10.11 12.25
N LEU A 155 12.88 -9.58 13.11
CA LEU A 155 14.18 -10.16 13.33
C LEU A 155 14.07 -11.60 13.84
N LEU A 156 13.20 -11.85 14.83
CA LEU A 156 12.95 -13.18 15.36
C LEU A 156 12.36 -14.13 14.30
N ILE A 157 11.41 -13.67 13.50
CA ILE A 157 10.82 -14.43 12.39
C ILE A 157 11.87 -14.79 11.34
N ASN A 158 12.76 -13.86 11.01
CA ASN A 158 13.81 -14.07 10.01
C ASN A 158 14.92 -15.03 10.51
N ASP A 159 15.15 -15.14 11.81
CA ASP A 159 16.14 -16.04 12.41
C ASP A 159 15.64 -17.51 12.46
N ASP A 160 14.34 -17.70 12.41
CA ASP A 160 13.73 -19.04 12.37
C ASP A 160 13.56 -19.51 10.91
N ILE A 161 14.40 -20.51 10.54
CA ILE A 161 14.41 -21.06 9.17
C ILE A 161 13.06 -21.71 8.83
N SER A 162 12.38 -22.31 9.80
CA SER A 162 11.06 -22.93 9.61
C SER A 162 9.96 -21.88 9.42
N ALA A 163 10.12 -20.70 10.01
CA ALA A 163 9.21 -19.58 9.83
C ALA A 163 9.36 -18.87 8.47
N LYS A 164 10.59 -18.90 7.90
CA LYS A 164 10.88 -18.27 6.58
C LYS A 164 10.14 -18.91 5.42
N SER A 165 9.97 -20.24 5.45
CA SER A 165 9.44 -20.99 4.29
C SER A 165 7.98 -20.70 3.99
N ASP A 166 7.20 -20.20 4.94
CA ASP A 166 5.75 -20.17 4.84
C ASP A 166 5.07 -18.83 5.12
N ASN A 167 5.81 -17.78 5.55
CA ASN A 167 5.20 -16.52 6.05
C ASN A 167 4.13 -16.79 7.15
N ARG A 168 4.21 -17.92 7.86
CA ARG A 168 3.13 -18.46 8.69
C ARG A 168 3.16 -17.99 10.13
N VAL A 169 4.27 -17.38 10.59
CA VAL A 169 4.34 -16.88 11.95
C VAL A 169 3.72 -15.50 11.99
N PRO A 170 2.50 -15.37 12.54
CA PRO A 170 1.87 -14.08 12.68
C PRO A 170 2.46 -13.28 13.82
N VAL A 171 2.48 -11.99 13.64
CA VAL A 171 2.52 -11.05 14.76
C VAL A 171 1.09 -10.90 15.28
N ARG A 172 0.90 -11.10 16.60
CA ARG A 172 -0.39 -10.96 17.28
C ARG A 172 -0.48 -9.57 17.89
N PHE A 173 -1.58 -8.88 17.64
CA PHE A 173 -1.99 -7.67 18.35
C PHE A 173 -3.11 -8.01 19.31
N ASN A 174 -2.94 -7.64 20.58
CA ASN A 174 -4.01 -7.59 21.56
C ASN A 174 -4.27 -6.11 21.86
N ILE A 175 -5.39 -5.60 21.38
CA ILE A 175 -5.79 -4.19 21.41
C ILE A 175 -6.77 -4.05 22.56
N ALA A 176 -6.38 -3.39 23.64
CA ALA A 176 -7.21 -3.16 24.82
C ALA A 176 -6.57 -2.12 25.73
N TYR A 177 -7.34 -1.47 26.59
CA TYR A 177 -6.84 -0.60 27.67
C TYR A 177 -5.85 0.50 27.21
N ASN A 178 -6.12 1.13 26.08
CA ASN A 178 -5.28 2.16 25.48
C ASN A 178 -3.83 1.70 25.16
N LYS A 179 -3.67 0.44 24.81
CA LYS A 179 -2.41 -0.13 24.36
C LYS A 179 -2.61 -1.24 23.34
N ILE A 180 -1.56 -1.51 22.60
CA ILE A 180 -1.41 -2.69 21.75
C ILE A 180 -0.33 -3.56 22.39
N ASP A 181 -0.67 -4.75 22.88
CA ASP A 181 0.33 -5.76 23.22
C ASP A 181 0.68 -6.51 21.93
N VAL A 182 1.91 -6.35 21.50
CA VAL A 182 2.47 -6.96 20.29
C VAL A 182 3.24 -8.20 20.68
N SER A 183 2.88 -9.37 20.17
CA SER A 183 3.55 -10.61 20.46
C SER A 183 3.85 -11.45 19.22
N CYS A 184 4.97 -12.15 19.24
CA CYS A 184 5.36 -13.10 18.21
C CYS A 184 6.08 -14.28 18.87
N ILE A 185 5.74 -15.50 18.50
CA ILE A 185 6.33 -16.74 19.03
C ILE A 185 6.86 -17.56 17.87
N THR A 186 8.13 -17.95 17.94
CA THR A 186 8.78 -18.84 16.97
C THR A 186 9.45 -20.01 17.69
N GLY A 187 9.98 -20.95 16.96
CA GLY A 187 10.82 -22.02 17.52
C GLY A 187 12.11 -21.53 18.17
N LYS A 188 12.53 -20.30 17.93
CA LYS A 188 13.75 -19.66 18.44
C LYS A 188 13.54 -18.79 19.68
N GLY A 189 12.29 -18.39 19.95
CA GLY A 189 11.97 -17.53 21.09
C GLY A 189 10.66 -16.78 20.92
N GLN A 190 10.51 -15.75 21.74
CA GLN A 190 9.31 -14.90 21.70
C GLN A 190 9.67 -13.41 21.87
N VAL A 191 8.86 -12.57 21.26
CA VAL A 191 8.83 -11.11 21.49
C VAL A 191 7.50 -10.76 22.12
N ASN A 192 7.53 -9.94 23.17
CA ASN A 192 6.36 -9.35 23.79
C ASN A 192 6.66 -7.89 24.09
N ASP A 193 5.97 -7.01 23.40
CA ASP A 193 6.09 -5.56 23.54
C ASP A 193 4.74 -4.95 23.86
N THR A 194 4.75 -3.80 24.50
CA THR A 194 3.55 -3.00 24.76
C THR A 194 3.74 -1.63 24.15
N VAL A 195 2.82 -1.25 23.27
CA VAL A 195 2.79 0.04 22.60
C VAL A 195 1.58 0.83 23.07
N SER A 196 1.80 2.02 23.63
CA SER A 196 0.71 2.92 24.02
C SER A 196 -0.03 3.40 22.79
N ALA A 197 -1.37 3.45 22.88
CA ALA A 197 -2.25 3.87 21.80
C ALA A 197 -3.47 4.60 22.36
N GLN A 198 -4.11 5.44 21.53
CA GLN A 198 -5.45 5.94 21.83
C GLN A 198 -6.44 5.03 21.12
N ILE A 199 -7.33 4.42 21.88
CA ILE A 199 -8.29 3.43 21.37
C ILE A 199 -9.72 3.96 21.59
N ASP A 200 -10.49 3.96 20.51
CA ASP A 200 -11.92 4.18 20.53
C ASP A 200 -12.59 2.94 19.92
N GLY A 201 -13.35 2.23 20.72
CA GLY A 201 -14.01 0.96 20.37
C GLY A 201 -13.71 -0.17 21.34
N GLY A 202 -14.08 -1.39 20.94
CA GLY A 202 -13.94 -2.59 21.77
C GLY A 202 -12.56 -3.22 21.71
N ASP A 203 -12.35 -4.21 22.58
CA ASP A 203 -11.13 -5.01 22.60
C ASP A 203 -11.07 -5.93 21.38
N LEU A 204 -9.85 -6.18 20.89
CA LEU A 204 -9.64 -7.05 19.73
C LEU A 204 -8.30 -7.78 19.83
N THR A 205 -8.33 -9.08 19.51
CA THR A 205 -7.12 -9.87 19.24
C THR A 205 -7.10 -10.27 17.78
N ILE A 206 -6.01 -9.94 17.07
CA ILE A 206 -5.90 -10.17 15.63
C ILE A 206 -4.43 -10.44 15.25
N GLY A 207 -4.21 -11.25 14.20
CA GLY A 207 -2.89 -11.59 13.70
C GLY A 207 -2.61 -11.02 12.33
N PHE A 208 -1.34 -10.68 12.06
CA PHE A 208 -0.92 -10.16 10.77
C PHE A 208 0.42 -10.72 10.31
N ASN A 209 0.66 -10.66 9.01
CA ASN A 209 2.00 -10.77 8.47
C ASN A 209 2.78 -9.51 8.86
N CYS A 210 3.86 -9.69 9.63
CA CYS A 210 4.68 -8.61 10.15
C CYS A 210 5.24 -7.69 9.06
N ARG A 211 5.71 -8.28 7.95
CA ARG A 211 6.27 -7.52 6.81
C ARG A 211 5.23 -6.64 6.13
N PHE A 212 3.99 -7.10 6.02
CA PHE A 212 2.92 -6.33 5.40
C PHE A 212 2.56 -5.08 6.20
N LEU A 213 2.57 -5.19 7.53
CA LEU A 213 2.39 -4.03 8.41
C LEU A 213 3.56 -3.03 8.28
N LEU A 214 4.80 -3.53 8.29
CA LEU A 214 5.99 -2.69 8.13
C LEU A 214 6.02 -1.95 6.78
N ASP A 215 5.67 -2.63 5.69
CA ASP A 215 5.60 -2.00 4.37
C ASP A 215 4.55 -0.88 4.33
N ALA A 216 3.38 -1.08 4.97
CA ALA A 216 2.35 -0.07 5.06
C ALA A 216 2.77 1.13 5.92
N LEU A 217 3.35 0.87 7.09
CA LEU A 217 3.85 1.93 7.97
C LEU A 217 5.00 2.73 7.33
N SER A 218 5.89 2.08 6.59
CA SER A 218 6.97 2.76 5.85
C SER A 218 6.47 3.67 4.73
N ALA A 219 5.28 3.39 4.20
CA ALA A 219 4.64 4.20 3.18
C ALA A 219 3.91 5.44 3.75
N CYS A 220 3.66 5.50 5.07
CA CYS A 220 3.11 6.67 5.76
C CYS A 220 4.21 7.71 6.01
N ASP A 221 3.90 8.99 5.82
CA ASP A 221 4.84 10.09 6.06
C ASP A 221 4.73 10.66 7.49
N GLU A 222 3.57 10.52 8.12
CA GLU A 222 3.21 11.13 9.41
C GLU A 222 3.90 10.42 10.59
N GLU A 223 4.02 11.14 11.72
CA GLU A 223 4.54 10.60 12.98
C GLU A 223 3.54 9.68 13.68
N LYS A 224 2.25 9.91 13.49
CA LYS A 224 1.17 9.09 14.02
C LYS A 224 0.32 8.55 12.88
N VAL A 225 -0.18 7.35 13.05
CA VAL A 225 -1.09 6.70 12.10
C VAL A 225 -2.36 6.26 12.80
N LYS A 226 -3.45 6.27 12.05
CA LYS A 226 -4.73 5.72 12.46
C LYS A 226 -4.87 4.31 11.90
N MET A 227 -5.07 3.35 12.78
CA MET A 227 -5.38 1.97 12.41
C MET A 227 -6.84 1.69 12.74
N GLU A 228 -7.60 1.20 11.78
CA GLU A 228 -9.02 0.92 11.93
C GLU A 228 -9.28 -0.58 11.79
N PHE A 229 -10.11 -1.11 12.68
CA PHE A 229 -10.46 -2.53 12.74
C PHE A 229 -11.96 -2.71 12.93
N SER A 230 -12.46 -3.93 12.68
CA SER A 230 -13.84 -4.31 12.97
C SER A 230 -13.96 -5.68 13.64
N ALA A 231 -13.28 -6.71 13.13
CA ALA A 231 -13.36 -8.08 13.64
C ALA A 231 -12.02 -8.81 13.44
N PRO A 232 -11.76 -9.92 14.15
CA PRO A 232 -10.52 -10.70 14.01
C PRO A 232 -10.26 -11.26 12.62
N THR A 233 -11.30 -11.32 11.78
CA THR A 233 -11.23 -11.83 10.40
C THR A 233 -11.32 -10.75 9.33
N SER A 234 -11.45 -9.48 9.73
CA SER A 234 -11.56 -8.34 8.83
C SER A 234 -10.22 -7.65 8.66
N GLY A 235 -10.02 -6.98 7.51
CA GLY A 235 -8.78 -6.26 7.24
C GLY A 235 -8.54 -5.10 8.23
N CYS A 236 -7.28 -4.83 8.52
CA CYS A 236 -6.84 -3.60 9.17
C CYS A 236 -6.67 -2.51 8.12
N PHE A 237 -7.18 -1.32 8.38
CA PHE A 237 -6.99 -0.15 7.54
C PHE A 237 -6.06 0.85 8.21
N ILE A 238 -5.04 1.31 7.50
CA ILE A 238 -4.10 2.33 7.97
C ILE A 238 -4.33 3.59 7.15
N LYS A 239 -4.56 4.71 7.85
CA LYS A 239 -4.93 6.01 7.27
C LYS A 239 -4.21 7.14 7.98
N SER A 240 -4.28 8.35 7.39
CA SER A 240 -3.89 9.58 8.06
C SER A 240 -4.77 9.85 9.29
N VAL A 241 -4.16 10.37 10.35
CA VAL A 241 -4.89 10.82 11.56
C VAL A 241 -5.74 12.05 11.28
N GLU A 242 -5.31 12.89 10.33
CA GLU A 242 -6.01 14.12 9.96
C GLU A 242 -7.32 13.87 9.21
N GLY A 243 -7.55 12.61 8.80
CA GLY A 243 -8.79 12.22 8.13
C GLY A 243 -8.86 12.67 6.66
N ASP A 244 -7.74 13.11 6.09
CA ASP A 244 -7.64 13.27 4.66
C ASP A 244 -7.60 11.87 4.02
N ASP A 245 -8.37 11.66 2.98
CA ASP A 245 -8.39 10.40 2.25
C ASP A 245 -7.23 10.28 1.25
N SER A 246 -6.09 10.94 1.52
CA SER A 246 -4.94 10.97 0.61
C SER A 246 -4.33 9.59 0.38
N TYR A 247 -4.42 8.70 1.38
CA TYR A 247 -4.05 7.29 1.23
C TYR A 247 -4.87 6.38 2.16
N ILE A 248 -5.02 5.14 1.73
CA ILE A 248 -5.61 4.06 2.52
C ILE A 248 -4.79 2.79 2.24
N TYR A 249 -4.27 2.16 3.29
CA TYR A 249 -3.66 0.84 3.22
C TYR A 249 -4.55 -0.16 3.93
N MET A 250 -4.81 -1.31 3.31
CA MET A 250 -5.56 -2.41 3.91
C MET A 250 -4.66 -3.66 3.95
N ILE A 251 -4.64 -4.33 5.10
CA ILE A 251 -3.91 -5.57 5.29
C ILE A 251 -4.89 -6.63 5.81
N LEU A 252 -4.99 -7.76 5.10
CA LEU A 252 -5.79 -8.89 5.56
C LEU A 252 -5.12 -9.59 6.74
N PRO A 253 -5.90 -10.05 7.73
CA PRO A 253 -5.37 -10.76 8.88
C PRO A 253 -4.93 -12.18 8.52
N VAL A 254 -4.04 -12.71 9.35
CA VAL A 254 -3.64 -14.11 9.38
C VAL A 254 -4.39 -14.81 10.51
N ARG A 255 -4.89 -16.01 10.27
CA ARG A 255 -5.55 -16.78 11.33
C ARG A 255 -4.58 -17.08 12.46
N LEU A 256 -5.02 -16.79 13.68
CA LEU A 256 -4.33 -17.22 14.88
C LEU A 256 -4.84 -18.62 15.23
N TYR A 257 -3.92 -19.58 15.29
CA TYR A 257 -4.20 -20.91 15.85
C TYR A 257 -3.98 -20.82 17.38
N ASN A 258 -4.96 -21.27 18.14
CA ASN A 258 -4.87 -21.40 19.58
C ASN A 258 -4.02 -22.58 19.98
#